data_620d82667f5d4a5ed4d744768dc672c1
#
_entry.id   620d82667f5d4a5ed4d744768dc672c1
#
_cell.length_a   1.000
_cell.length_b   1.000
_cell.length_c   1.000
_cell.angle_alpha   90.00
_cell.angle_beta   90.00
_cell.angle_gamma   90.00
#
_symmetry.space_group_name_H-M   'P 1'
#
loop_
_entity.id
_entity.type
_entity.pdbx_description
1 polymer ?
#
loop_
_entity_poly.entity_id
_entity_poly.type
_entity_poly.pdbx_seq_one_letter_code
_entity_poly.pdbx_strand_id
1 'polypeptide(L)'
;MGVNHQNAVNSFKGFLREEEPNLEEITSEEIQTLINACTNDRDRLLIAMMAETGLRLGEILGIHYTEDIDFERRTVRVRYRETNTNLARAKNAEYRMALLSNTTFEFLVKYISENRKSLMNSEYLFTKLTGKNKGEPLDADSVYSMLKRLSQKTDINSHPHQLRHYFAEERRKEGWDLNDIRFALGHKKVETTIKYLGENNERLIEATDQYYSNNEDLYQIADFL
;
A
#
# COMPACT_ATOMS: atom_id res chain seq x y z
N MET A 1 47.50 28.89 3.24
CA MET A 1 46.49 28.02 3.87
C MET A 1 45.46 27.68 2.81
N GLY A 2 45.63 26.52 2.20
CA GLY A 2 44.75 26.04 1.12
C GLY A 2 43.55 25.32 1.73
N VAL A 3 42.36 25.84 1.53
CA VAL A 3 41.12 25.19 1.93
C VAL A 3 40.82 24.07 0.91
N ASN A 4 40.70 22.87 1.41
CA ASN A 4 40.57 21.61 0.67
C ASN A 4 39.23 21.57 -0.07
N HIS A 5 39.20 21.90 -1.36
CA HIS A 5 38.00 21.84 -2.22
C HIS A 5 37.43 20.44 -2.44
N GLN A 6 38.16 19.38 -2.09
CA GLN A 6 37.71 18.00 -2.26
C GLN A 6 36.63 17.55 -1.26
N ASN A 7 36.54 18.15 -0.08
CA ASN A 7 35.52 17.79 0.92
C ASN A 7 34.15 18.39 0.64
N ALA A 8 34.06 19.46 -0.16
CA ALA A 8 32.78 20.07 -0.52
C ALA A 8 32.03 19.26 -1.62
N VAL A 9 32.78 18.56 -2.49
CA VAL A 9 32.18 17.78 -3.62
C VAL A 9 31.58 16.46 -3.10
N ASN A 10 32.11 15.89 -2.02
CA ASN A 10 31.58 14.65 -1.46
C ASN A 10 30.30 14.82 -0.61
N SER A 11 30.04 16.04 -0.11
CA SER A 11 28.79 16.32 0.63
C SER A 11 27.58 16.51 -0.29
N PHE A 12 27.79 16.79 -1.58
CA PHE A 12 26.71 16.95 -2.56
C PHE A 12 26.25 15.64 -3.20
N LYS A 13 27.04 14.55 -3.13
CA LYS A 13 26.65 13.23 -3.67
C LYS A 13 25.46 12.60 -2.99
N GLY A 14 25.09 13.01 -1.77
CA GLY A 14 23.90 12.54 -1.06
C GLY A 14 22.59 13.23 -1.47
N PHE A 15 22.66 14.27 -2.32
CA PHE A 15 21.48 15.01 -2.81
C PHE A 15 21.13 14.76 -4.28
N LEU A 16 21.97 14.04 -5.01
CA LEU A 16 21.56 13.51 -6.30
C LEU A 16 20.45 12.49 -6.01
N ARG A 17 19.24 12.74 -6.51
CA ARG A 17 18.22 11.72 -6.61
C ARG A 17 18.92 10.50 -7.21
N GLU A 18 18.92 9.37 -6.51
CA GLU A 18 19.09 8.10 -7.16
C GLU A 18 18.04 8.10 -8.28
N GLU A 19 18.48 7.95 -9.52
CA GLU A 19 17.58 7.70 -10.63
C GLU A 19 16.73 6.52 -10.16
N GLU A 20 15.41 6.74 -10.07
CA GLU A 20 14.52 5.64 -9.74
C GLU A 20 14.81 4.57 -10.79
N PRO A 21 15.16 3.33 -10.37
CA PRO A 21 15.43 2.29 -11.34
C PRO A 21 14.24 2.25 -12.29
N ASN A 22 14.51 2.14 -13.59
CA ASN A 22 13.48 2.06 -14.62
C ASN A 22 12.66 0.79 -14.32
N LEU A 23 11.65 0.92 -13.45
CA LEU A 23 10.82 -0.18 -13.02
C LEU A 23 9.94 -0.54 -14.23
N GLU A 24 10.08 -1.75 -14.72
CA GLU A 24 9.13 -2.29 -15.69
C GLU A 24 7.72 -2.09 -15.13
N GLU A 25 6.83 -1.53 -15.96
CA GLU A 25 5.44 -1.34 -15.56
C GLU A 25 4.80 -2.72 -15.37
N ILE A 26 4.04 -2.87 -14.27
CA ILE A 26 3.23 -4.05 -14.04
C ILE A 26 1.81 -3.80 -14.54
N THR A 27 1.21 -4.79 -15.21
CA THR A 27 -0.15 -4.69 -15.75
C THR A 27 -1.20 -5.22 -14.78
N SER A 28 -2.48 -4.92 -15.04
CA SER A 28 -3.60 -5.47 -14.29
C SER A 28 -3.68 -7.01 -14.39
N GLU A 29 -3.40 -7.56 -15.57
CA GLU A 29 -3.37 -9.00 -15.83
C GLU A 29 -2.24 -9.70 -15.05
N GLU A 30 -1.09 -9.05 -14.93
CA GLU A 30 0.02 -9.56 -14.12
C GLU A 30 -0.30 -9.53 -12.63
N ILE A 31 -0.94 -8.45 -12.15
CA ILE A 31 -1.42 -8.35 -10.77
C ILE A 31 -2.45 -9.45 -10.48
N GLN A 32 -3.41 -9.66 -11.40
CA GLN A 32 -4.39 -10.75 -11.29
C GLN A 32 -3.70 -12.11 -11.23
N THR A 33 -2.68 -12.33 -12.06
CA THR A 33 -1.90 -13.57 -12.07
C THR A 33 -1.18 -13.79 -10.74
N LEU A 34 -0.61 -12.74 -10.15
CA LEU A 34 0.00 -12.79 -8.82
C LEU A 34 -1.02 -13.14 -7.73
N ILE A 35 -2.20 -12.51 -7.74
CA ILE A 35 -3.30 -12.80 -6.81
C ILE A 35 -3.73 -14.26 -6.91
N ASN A 36 -3.93 -14.78 -8.13
CA ASN A 36 -4.32 -16.16 -8.38
C ASN A 36 -3.25 -17.17 -7.93
N ALA A 37 -1.97 -16.79 -8.04
CA ALA A 37 -0.85 -17.62 -7.61
C ALA A 37 -0.67 -17.69 -6.09
N CYS A 38 -1.28 -16.78 -5.32
CA CYS A 38 -1.24 -16.80 -3.87
C CYS A 38 -1.92 -18.04 -3.30
N THR A 39 -1.34 -18.61 -2.25
CA THR A 39 -1.86 -19.83 -1.59
C THR A 39 -2.72 -19.53 -0.36
N ASN A 40 -2.88 -18.27 0.01
CA ASN A 40 -3.62 -17.85 1.19
C ASN A 40 -4.22 -16.44 1.01
N ASP A 41 -5.29 -16.17 1.75
CA ASP A 41 -6.07 -14.94 1.62
C ASP A 41 -5.36 -13.70 2.14
N ARG A 42 -4.43 -13.83 3.11
CA ARG A 42 -3.59 -12.72 3.57
C ARG A 42 -2.78 -12.13 2.41
N ASP A 43 -2.12 -12.98 1.63
CA ASP A 43 -1.23 -12.55 0.55
C ASP A 43 -2.05 -11.97 -0.61
N ARG A 44 -3.23 -12.54 -0.93
CA ARG A 44 -4.17 -12.01 -1.92
C ARG A 44 -4.62 -10.60 -1.54
N LEU A 45 -5.12 -10.45 -0.32
CA LEU A 45 -5.60 -9.17 0.20
C LEU A 45 -4.50 -8.12 0.21
N LEU A 46 -3.29 -8.50 0.63
CA LEU A 46 -2.15 -7.58 0.67
C LEU A 46 -1.82 -7.03 -0.72
N ILE A 47 -1.75 -7.89 -1.75
CA ILE A 47 -1.46 -7.47 -3.13
C ILE A 47 -2.58 -6.58 -3.66
N ALA A 48 -3.85 -6.98 -3.50
CA ALA A 48 -5.00 -6.21 -3.94
C ALA A 48 -5.01 -4.81 -3.29
N MET A 49 -4.87 -4.73 -1.97
CA MET A 49 -4.83 -3.46 -1.25
C MET A 49 -3.66 -2.58 -1.70
N MET A 50 -2.47 -3.14 -1.93
CA MET A 50 -1.32 -2.37 -2.42
C MET A 50 -1.59 -1.77 -3.81
N ALA A 51 -2.17 -2.54 -4.71
CA ALA A 51 -2.49 -2.11 -6.07
C ALA A 51 -3.64 -1.09 -6.11
N GLU A 52 -4.68 -1.26 -5.29
CA GLU A 52 -5.84 -0.36 -5.27
C GLU A 52 -5.59 0.97 -4.57
N THR A 53 -4.76 0.97 -3.53
CA THR A 53 -4.61 2.15 -2.66
C THR A 53 -3.32 2.93 -2.89
N GLY A 54 -2.34 2.33 -3.53
CA GLY A 54 -1.01 2.91 -3.67
C GLY A 54 -0.30 3.18 -2.33
N LEU A 55 -0.73 2.58 -1.23
CA LEU A 55 -0.09 2.71 0.07
C LEU A 55 1.35 2.18 0.03
N ARG A 56 2.25 2.84 0.77
CA ARG A 56 3.60 2.30 0.96
C ARG A 56 3.55 1.00 1.77
N LEU A 57 4.51 0.11 1.52
CA LEU A 57 4.59 -1.15 2.27
C LEU A 57 4.55 -0.92 3.79
N GLY A 58 5.33 0.04 4.30
CA GLY A 58 5.31 0.35 5.74
C GLY A 58 4.00 0.94 6.24
N GLU A 59 3.22 1.58 5.38
CA GLU A 59 1.89 2.11 5.74
C GLU A 59 0.88 0.96 5.85
N ILE A 60 0.87 0.05 4.89
CA ILE A 60 -0.06 -1.08 4.86
C ILE A 60 0.23 -2.10 5.97
N LEU A 61 1.51 -2.37 6.25
CA LEU A 61 1.92 -3.25 7.35
C LEU A 61 1.68 -2.67 8.73
N GLY A 62 1.51 -1.36 8.84
CA GLY A 62 1.18 -0.66 10.09
C GLY A 62 -0.32 -0.53 10.36
N ILE A 63 -1.20 -1.10 9.54
CA ILE A 63 -2.66 -1.03 9.73
C ILE A 63 -3.06 -1.89 10.92
N HIS A 64 -3.77 -1.28 11.87
CA HIS A 64 -4.47 -1.97 12.94
C HIS A 64 -5.94 -2.16 12.57
N TYR A 65 -6.40 -3.43 12.54
CA TYR A 65 -7.73 -3.74 12.03
C TYR A 65 -8.87 -3.18 12.90
N THR A 66 -8.60 -2.90 14.17
CA THR A 66 -9.59 -2.35 15.12
C THR A 66 -9.73 -0.83 15.07
N GLU A 67 -8.68 -0.12 14.64
CA GLU A 67 -8.62 1.34 14.76
C GLU A 67 -8.57 2.06 13.42
N ASP A 68 -8.02 1.40 12.39
CA ASP A 68 -7.70 2.06 11.14
C ASP A 68 -8.69 1.74 10.02
N ILE A 69 -9.62 0.79 10.23
CA ILE A 69 -10.63 0.43 9.23
C ILE A 69 -11.95 1.10 9.60
N ASP A 70 -12.48 1.87 8.67
CA ASP A 70 -13.81 2.43 8.73
C ASP A 70 -14.76 1.55 7.91
N PHE A 71 -15.56 0.75 8.60
CA PHE A 71 -16.44 -0.23 7.97
C PHE A 71 -17.66 0.40 7.27
N GLU A 72 -18.05 1.61 7.65
CA GLU A 72 -19.16 2.33 7.03
C GLU A 72 -18.72 2.98 5.72
N ARG A 73 -17.51 3.56 5.72
CA ARG A 73 -16.96 4.28 4.56
C ARG A 73 -16.06 3.43 3.67
N ARG A 74 -15.82 2.18 4.01
CA ARG A 74 -14.88 1.27 3.30
C ARG A 74 -13.47 1.86 3.16
N THR A 75 -13.03 2.63 4.16
CA THR A 75 -11.73 3.30 4.11
C THR A 75 -10.75 2.73 5.11
N VAL A 76 -9.48 2.82 4.75
CA VAL A 76 -8.35 2.50 5.62
C VAL A 76 -7.59 3.78 5.93
N ARG A 77 -7.39 4.03 7.22
CA ARG A 77 -6.66 5.21 7.72
C ARG A 77 -5.18 4.92 7.84
N VAL A 78 -4.36 5.77 7.24
CA VAL A 78 -2.92 5.72 7.43
C VAL A 78 -2.56 6.52 8.67
N ARG A 79 -1.99 5.85 9.68
CA ARG A 79 -1.54 6.49 10.93
C ARG A 79 -0.05 6.27 11.13
N TYR A 80 0.62 7.32 11.61
CA TYR A 80 1.99 7.19 12.10
C TYR A 80 1.97 6.61 13.52
N ARG A 81 2.71 5.52 13.72
CA ARG A 81 2.95 4.91 15.03
C ARG A 81 4.44 4.67 15.20
N GLU A 82 5.02 5.22 16.27
CA GLU A 82 6.44 5.00 16.60
C GLU A 82 6.68 3.59 17.16
N THR A 83 5.64 3.01 17.74
CA THR A 83 5.69 1.75 18.52
C THR A 83 5.38 0.51 17.70
N ASN A 84 5.28 0.60 16.37
CA ASN A 84 5.05 -0.56 15.53
C ASN A 84 6.17 -1.60 15.70
N THR A 85 5.83 -2.77 16.20
CA THR A 85 6.79 -3.84 16.54
C THR A 85 7.41 -4.50 15.30
N ASN A 86 6.76 -4.41 14.14
CA ASN A 86 7.26 -4.89 12.86
C ASN A 86 8.08 -3.84 12.08
N LEU A 87 8.48 -2.76 12.75
CA LEU A 87 9.20 -1.63 12.14
C LEU A 87 8.45 -0.93 11.00
N ALA A 88 7.16 -1.20 10.84
CA ALA A 88 6.31 -0.52 9.88
C ALA A 88 6.23 0.98 10.21
N ARG A 89 6.63 1.83 9.27
CA ARG A 89 6.64 3.28 9.46
C ARG A 89 5.89 3.96 8.33
N ALA A 90 4.90 4.76 8.69
CA ALA A 90 4.41 5.81 7.81
C ALA A 90 5.47 6.92 7.80
N LYS A 91 6.29 6.98 6.75
CA LYS A 91 7.49 7.83 6.64
C LYS A 91 7.24 9.33 6.83
N ASN A 92 5.98 9.74 6.66
CA ASN A 92 5.51 11.10 6.90
C ASN A 92 4.24 11.00 7.73
N ALA A 93 4.18 11.65 8.88
CA ALA A 93 3.05 11.64 9.81
C ALA A 93 1.73 12.22 9.23
N GLU A 94 1.54 12.15 7.90
CA GLU A 94 0.36 12.69 7.26
C GLU A 94 -0.78 11.70 7.38
N TYR A 95 -1.83 12.15 8.06
CA TYR A 95 -3.12 11.49 8.12
C TYR A 95 -3.74 11.48 6.72
N ARG A 96 -4.05 10.30 6.19
CA ARG A 96 -4.84 10.15 4.99
C ARG A 96 -5.68 8.88 5.05
N MET A 97 -6.72 8.86 4.25
CA MET A 97 -7.58 7.71 4.07
C MET A 97 -7.40 7.14 2.67
N ALA A 98 -7.49 5.83 2.55
CA ALA A 98 -7.54 5.12 1.28
C ALA A 98 -8.87 4.37 1.21
N LEU A 99 -9.61 4.56 0.13
CA LEU A 99 -10.86 3.84 -0.14
C LEU A 99 -10.53 2.51 -0.84
N LEU A 100 -11.26 1.46 -0.47
CA LEU A 100 -11.23 0.16 -1.14
C LEU A 100 -12.45 -0.01 -2.04
N SER A 101 -12.31 -0.78 -3.12
CA SER A 101 -13.45 -1.26 -3.91
C SER A 101 -14.39 -2.08 -3.03
N ASN A 102 -15.64 -2.23 -3.47
CA ASN A 102 -16.62 -3.06 -2.76
C ASN A 102 -16.11 -4.48 -2.58
N THR A 103 -15.60 -5.10 -3.64
CA THR A 103 -15.10 -6.48 -3.64
C THR A 103 -13.88 -6.67 -2.74
N THR A 104 -12.89 -5.81 -2.82
CA THR A 104 -11.71 -5.89 -1.94
C THR A 104 -12.09 -5.63 -0.48
N PHE A 105 -13.07 -4.76 -0.23
CA PHE A 105 -13.54 -4.52 1.13
C PHE A 105 -14.32 -5.72 1.68
N GLU A 106 -15.18 -6.35 0.90
CA GLU A 106 -15.87 -7.59 1.29
C GLU A 106 -14.87 -8.72 1.57
N PHE A 107 -13.84 -8.85 0.74
CA PHE A 107 -12.76 -9.79 0.97
C PHE A 107 -11.94 -9.46 2.25
N LEU A 108 -11.70 -8.18 2.55
CA LEU A 108 -11.11 -7.74 3.81
C LEU A 108 -11.97 -8.17 5.01
N VAL A 109 -13.28 -7.96 4.95
CA VAL A 109 -14.22 -8.35 6.02
C VAL A 109 -14.21 -9.87 6.22
N LYS A 110 -14.26 -10.63 5.14
CA LYS A 110 -14.12 -12.09 5.19
C LYS A 110 -12.80 -12.51 5.86
N TYR A 111 -11.68 -11.95 5.39
CA TYR A 111 -10.36 -12.24 5.94
C TYR A 111 -10.28 -11.97 7.45
N ILE A 112 -10.80 -10.83 7.92
CA ILE A 112 -10.85 -10.48 9.35
C ILE A 112 -11.70 -11.50 10.12
N SER A 113 -12.86 -11.86 9.59
CA SER A 113 -13.79 -12.81 10.23
C SER A 113 -13.14 -14.19 10.40
N GLU A 114 -12.54 -14.73 9.35
CA GLU A 114 -11.92 -16.05 9.35
C GLU A 114 -10.63 -16.12 10.21
N ASN A 115 -9.90 -15.01 10.27
CA ASN A 115 -8.64 -14.93 11.00
C ASN A 115 -8.76 -14.27 12.39
N ARG A 116 -9.98 -14.05 12.89
CA ARG A 116 -10.25 -13.32 14.13
C ARG A 116 -9.37 -13.74 15.30
N LYS A 117 -9.18 -15.06 15.50
CA LYS A 117 -8.37 -15.58 16.62
C LYS A 117 -6.91 -15.16 16.55
N SER A 118 -6.33 -15.12 15.35
CA SER A 118 -4.94 -14.68 15.16
C SER A 118 -4.81 -13.16 15.30
N LEU A 119 -5.78 -12.42 14.76
CA LEU A 119 -5.77 -10.97 14.76
C LEU A 119 -5.98 -10.39 16.17
N MET A 120 -6.85 -10.97 16.99
CA MET A 120 -7.09 -10.51 18.37
C MET A 120 -5.83 -10.47 19.24
N ASN A 121 -4.84 -11.30 18.92
CA ASN A 121 -3.57 -11.34 19.66
C ASN A 121 -2.53 -10.35 19.13
N SER A 122 -2.77 -9.72 17.98
CA SER A 122 -1.76 -8.92 17.27
C SER A 122 -2.17 -7.47 17.06
N GLU A 123 -3.47 -7.15 17.01
CA GLU A 123 -4.04 -5.86 16.59
C GLU A 123 -3.74 -5.50 15.12
N TYR A 124 -2.66 -6.00 14.53
CA TYR A 124 -2.29 -5.75 13.15
C TYR A 124 -3.17 -6.52 12.17
N LEU A 125 -3.52 -5.86 11.05
CA LEU A 125 -4.30 -6.50 9.98
C LEU A 125 -3.56 -7.68 9.36
N PHE A 126 -2.26 -7.54 9.15
CA PHE A 126 -1.44 -8.56 8.52
C PHE A 126 -0.49 -9.21 9.53
N THR A 127 -0.62 -10.54 9.70
CA THR A 127 0.21 -11.33 10.61
C THR A 127 0.91 -12.48 9.89
N LYS A 128 1.98 -13.01 10.49
CA LYS A 128 2.68 -14.20 10.00
C LYS A 128 1.81 -15.44 10.17
N LEU A 129 1.64 -16.24 9.11
CA LEU A 129 0.73 -17.39 9.11
C LEU A 129 1.38 -18.68 9.58
N THR A 130 2.71 -18.78 9.49
CA THR A 130 3.46 -20.01 9.73
C THR A 130 4.76 -19.74 10.49
N GLY A 131 5.41 -20.82 10.93
CA GLY A 131 6.72 -20.77 11.58
C GLY A 131 6.64 -20.44 13.08
N LYS A 132 7.82 -20.25 13.68
CA LYS A 132 7.96 -19.95 15.11
C LYS A 132 7.26 -18.66 15.53
N ASN A 133 7.19 -17.70 14.62
CA ASN A 133 6.64 -16.36 14.83
C ASN A 133 5.20 -16.22 14.30
N LYS A 134 4.47 -17.34 14.19
CA LYS A 134 3.05 -17.31 13.76
C LYS A 134 2.22 -16.40 14.69
N GLY A 135 1.44 -15.51 14.08
CA GLY A 135 0.60 -14.54 14.79
C GLY A 135 1.30 -13.21 15.08
N GLU A 136 2.63 -13.13 14.96
CA GLU A 136 3.33 -11.85 15.04
C GLU A 136 2.99 -10.97 13.81
N PRO A 137 3.10 -9.64 13.94
CA PRO A 137 2.93 -8.72 12.83
C PRO A 137 3.81 -9.07 11.64
N LEU A 138 3.24 -9.00 10.44
CA LEU A 138 3.97 -9.21 9.20
C LEU A 138 5.00 -8.10 9.00
N ASP A 139 6.21 -8.44 8.63
CA ASP A 139 7.31 -7.52 8.35
C ASP A 139 7.61 -7.40 6.84
N ALA A 140 8.40 -6.40 6.47
CA ALA A 140 8.75 -6.14 5.09
C ALA A 140 9.53 -7.30 4.44
N ASP A 141 10.46 -7.93 5.16
CA ASP A 141 11.27 -9.04 4.65
C ASP A 141 10.39 -10.24 4.29
N SER A 142 9.35 -10.50 5.09
CA SER A 142 8.35 -11.54 4.80
C SER A 142 7.58 -11.25 3.51
N VAL A 143 7.24 -9.97 3.25
CA VAL A 143 6.56 -9.56 2.00
C VAL A 143 7.49 -9.70 0.80
N TYR A 144 8.73 -9.23 0.89
CA TYR A 144 9.70 -9.42 -0.20
C TYR A 144 9.96 -10.90 -0.49
N SER A 145 10.03 -11.74 0.56
CA SER A 145 10.15 -13.19 0.41
C SER A 145 8.92 -13.81 -0.25
N MET A 146 7.73 -13.32 0.06
CA MET A 146 6.48 -13.74 -0.58
C MET A 146 6.48 -13.36 -2.06
N LEU A 147 6.76 -12.12 -2.42
CA LEU A 147 6.80 -11.64 -3.80
C LEU A 147 7.86 -12.39 -4.61
N LYS A 148 9.04 -12.68 -4.04
CA LYS A 148 10.05 -13.50 -4.68
C LYS A 148 9.57 -14.92 -5.01
N ARG A 149 8.82 -15.55 -4.11
CA ARG A 149 8.22 -16.89 -4.38
C ARG A 149 7.17 -16.82 -5.48
N LEU A 150 6.35 -15.76 -5.49
CA LEU A 150 5.37 -15.54 -6.54
C LEU A 150 6.05 -15.31 -7.89
N SER A 151 7.09 -14.49 -7.94
CA SER A 151 7.90 -14.28 -9.15
C SER A 151 8.44 -15.60 -9.71
N GLN A 152 8.97 -16.46 -8.86
CA GLN A 152 9.47 -17.78 -9.28
C GLN A 152 8.36 -18.70 -9.83
N LYS A 153 7.11 -18.51 -9.39
CA LYS A 153 5.97 -19.32 -9.81
C LYS A 153 5.28 -18.79 -11.08
N THR A 154 5.31 -17.48 -11.29
CA THR A 154 4.55 -16.81 -12.37
C THR A 154 5.43 -16.21 -13.45
N ASP A 155 6.74 -16.16 -13.23
CA ASP A 155 7.72 -15.42 -14.05
C ASP A 155 7.46 -13.89 -14.11
N ILE A 156 6.66 -13.38 -13.18
CA ILE A 156 6.37 -11.95 -13.05
C ILE A 156 7.23 -11.38 -11.93
N ASN A 157 8.16 -10.49 -12.27
CA ASN A 157 8.96 -9.79 -11.27
C ASN A 157 8.11 -8.65 -10.68
N SER A 158 7.90 -8.68 -9.37
CA SER A 158 7.06 -7.69 -8.70
C SER A 158 7.65 -7.25 -7.36
N HIS A 159 7.46 -5.97 -7.06
CA HIS A 159 7.80 -5.39 -5.76
C HIS A 159 6.79 -4.32 -5.33
N PRO A 160 6.75 -4.01 -4.03
CA PRO A 160 5.77 -3.07 -3.47
C PRO A 160 5.72 -1.72 -4.19
N HIS A 161 6.86 -1.24 -4.67
CA HIS A 161 6.95 0.05 -5.35
C HIS A 161 6.30 0.03 -6.75
N GLN A 162 6.38 -1.10 -7.46
CA GLN A 162 5.70 -1.25 -8.75
C GLN A 162 4.17 -1.23 -8.60
N LEU A 163 3.61 -1.91 -7.58
CA LEU A 163 2.17 -1.88 -7.30
C LEU A 163 1.68 -0.46 -7.00
N ARG A 164 2.48 0.30 -6.26
CA ARG A 164 2.21 1.71 -6.01
C ARG A 164 2.34 2.57 -7.27
N HIS A 165 3.31 2.26 -8.14
CA HIS A 165 3.47 2.93 -9.44
C HIS A 165 2.28 2.64 -10.35
N TYR A 166 1.85 1.38 -10.39
CA TYR A 166 0.64 0.94 -11.08
C TYR A 166 -0.58 1.76 -10.64
N PHE A 167 -0.81 1.91 -9.33
CA PHE A 167 -1.89 2.77 -8.82
C PHE A 167 -1.83 4.17 -9.43
N ALA A 168 -0.67 4.81 -9.42
CA ALA A 168 -0.52 6.18 -9.92
C ALA A 168 -0.80 6.28 -11.42
N GLU A 169 -0.31 5.33 -12.22
CA GLU A 169 -0.49 5.30 -13.66
C GLU A 169 -1.93 5.03 -14.06
N GLU A 170 -2.61 4.09 -13.39
CA GLU A 170 -4.02 3.81 -13.64
C GLU A 170 -4.89 5.05 -13.34
N ARG A 171 -4.66 5.74 -12.22
CA ARG A 171 -5.38 6.97 -11.89
C ARG A 171 -5.10 8.08 -12.89
N ARG A 172 -3.87 8.17 -13.41
CA ARG A 172 -3.51 9.12 -14.48
C ARG A 172 -4.23 8.79 -15.79
N LYS A 173 -4.30 7.51 -16.18
CA LYS A 173 -5.04 7.06 -17.37
C LYS A 173 -6.53 7.39 -17.28
N GLU A 174 -7.11 7.27 -16.10
CA GLU A 174 -8.51 7.63 -15.80
C GLU A 174 -8.75 9.15 -15.67
N GLY A 175 -7.73 9.97 -15.88
CA GLY A 175 -7.86 11.42 -15.91
C GLY A 175 -7.87 12.12 -14.55
N TRP A 176 -7.40 11.45 -13.49
CA TRP A 176 -7.26 12.11 -12.19
C TRP A 176 -6.28 13.27 -12.26
N ASP A 177 -6.58 14.34 -11.52
CA ASP A 177 -5.65 15.45 -11.34
C ASP A 177 -4.37 14.99 -10.64
N LEU A 178 -3.21 15.49 -11.11
CA LEU A 178 -1.91 15.12 -10.55
C LEU A 178 -1.77 15.45 -9.06
N ASN A 179 -2.49 16.46 -8.55
CA ASN A 179 -2.48 16.78 -7.13
C ASN A 179 -3.29 15.76 -6.34
N ASP A 180 -4.40 15.25 -6.88
CA ASP A 180 -5.20 14.20 -6.25
C ASP A 180 -4.39 12.90 -6.17
N ILE A 181 -3.70 12.51 -7.26
CA ILE A 181 -2.78 11.35 -7.24
C ILE A 181 -1.65 11.55 -6.21
N ARG A 182 -1.01 12.73 -6.20
CA ARG A 182 0.03 13.07 -5.21
C ARG A 182 -0.48 12.97 -3.79
N PHE A 183 -1.68 13.49 -3.54
CA PHE A 183 -2.32 13.45 -2.22
C PHE A 183 -2.64 12.00 -1.81
N ALA A 184 -3.23 11.20 -2.69
CA ALA A 184 -3.50 9.78 -2.46
C ALA A 184 -2.22 9.00 -2.14
N LEU A 185 -1.12 9.33 -2.81
CA LEU A 185 0.19 8.74 -2.54
C LEU A 185 0.88 9.29 -1.28
N GLY A 186 0.43 10.39 -0.69
CA GLY A 186 1.08 11.05 0.43
C GLY A 186 2.49 11.56 0.07
N HIS A 187 2.63 12.19 -1.10
CA HIS A 187 3.88 12.83 -1.49
C HIS A 187 3.97 14.27 -0.94
N LYS A 188 4.92 14.49 -0.02
CA LYS A 188 5.17 15.84 0.49
C LYS A 188 5.75 16.75 -0.58
N LYS A 189 4.97 17.73 -0.99
CA LYS A 189 5.36 19.10 -1.29
C LYS A 189 4.12 19.91 -1.67
N VAL A 190 3.43 20.45 -0.72
CA VAL A 190 2.81 21.78 -0.70
C VAL A 190 2.46 22.05 0.76
N GLU A 191 2.94 23.13 1.31
CA GLU A 191 2.50 23.73 2.56
C GLU A 191 1.00 24.07 2.42
N THR A 192 0.16 23.14 2.79
CA THR A 192 -1.28 23.40 2.83
C THR A 192 -1.84 23.03 4.17
N THR A 193 -2.31 24.05 4.81
CA THR A 193 -3.02 24.15 6.08
C THR A 193 -4.02 23.01 6.28
N ILE A 194 -4.07 22.50 7.49
CA ILE A 194 -5.00 21.50 8.06
C ILE A 194 -6.48 21.66 7.60
N LYS A 195 -6.87 22.86 7.17
CA LYS A 195 -8.22 23.18 6.67
C LYS A 195 -8.57 22.50 5.34
N TYR A 196 -7.58 22.15 4.53
CA TYR A 196 -7.78 21.45 3.25
C TYR A 196 -7.83 19.93 3.38
N LEU A 197 -7.38 19.36 4.50
CA LEU A 197 -7.33 17.91 4.70
C LEU A 197 -8.74 17.25 4.70
N GLY A 198 -9.74 17.93 5.23
CA GLY A 198 -11.12 17.43 5.23
C GLY A 198 -11.72 17.42 3.82
N GLU A 199 -11.67 18.56 3.14
CA GLU A 199 -12.24 18.73 1.79
C GLU A 199 -11.52 17.86 0.74
N ASN A 200 -10.19 17.73 0.85
CA ASN A 200 -9.41 16.87 -0.05
C ASN A 200 -9.69 15.38 0.16
N ASN A 201 -9.94 14.96 1.39
CA ASN A 201 -10.27 13.56 1.68
C ASN A 201 -11.64 13.18 1.12
N GLU A 202 -12.66 14.00 1.29
CA GLU A 202 -14.00 13.74 0.73
C GLU A 202 -13.96 13.69 -0.80
N ARG A 203 -13.31 14.66 -1.45
CA ARG A 203 -13.12 14.67 -2.91
C ARG A 203 -12.37 13.43 -3.40
N LEU A 204 -11.35 12.97 -2.65
CA LEU A 204 -10.59 11.76 -2.99
C LEU A 204 -11.46 10.51 -2.86
N ILE A 205 -12.29 10.43 -1.82
CA ILE A 205 -13.23 9.32 -1.63
C ILE A 205 -14.22 9.29 -2.79
N GLU A 206 -14.84 10.43 -3.13
CA GLU A 206 -15.80 10.54 -4.25
C GLU A 206 -15.17 10.12 -5.58
N ALA A 207 -13.98 10.65 -5.90
CA ALA A 207 -13.27 10.32 -7.13
C ALA A 207 -12.87 8.83 -7.19
N THR A 208 -12.48 8.24 -6.05
CA THR A 208 -12.12 6.83 -5.97
C THR A 208 -13.35 5.93 -6.06
N ASP A 209 -14.46 6.32 -5.44
CA ASP A 209 -15.73 5.58 -5.53
C ASP A 209 -16.27 5.57 -6.97
N GLN A 210 -16.18 6.72 -7.67
CA GLN A 210 -16.52 6.79 -9.09
C GLN A 210 -15.65 5.88 -9.95
N TYR A 211 -14.34 5.81 -9.66
CA TYR A 211 -13.44 4.90 -10.36
C TYR A 211 -13.86 3.44 -10.17
N TYR A 212 -14.12 3.01 -8.93
CA TYR A 212 -14.53 1.64 -8.65
C TYR A 212 -15.91 1.29 -9.19
N SER A 213 -16.83 2.25 -9.27
CA SER A 213 -18.12 2.05 -9.93
C SER A 213 -17.98 1.74 -11.43
N ASN A 214 -16.93 2.25 -12.06
CA ASN A 214 -16.62 1.99 -13.47
C ASN A 214 -15.73 0.75 -13.68
N ASN A 215 -15.09 0.23 -12.62
CA ASN A 215 -14.10 -0.85 -12.67
C ASN A 215 -14.40 -1.87 -11.55
N GLU A 216 -15.65 -2.35 -11.45
CA GLU A 216 -16.03 -3.36 -10.47
C GLU A 216 -15.23 -4.65 -10.69
N ASP A 217 -14.80 -5.25 -9.56
CA ASP A 217 -14.04 -6.50 -9.53
C ASP A 217 -12.79 -6.52 -10.43
N LEU A 218 -12.05 -5.40 -10.42
CA LEU A 218 -10.88 -5.16 -11.28
C LEU A 218 -9.84 -6.31 -11.25
N TYR A 219 -9.74 -7.02 -10.14
CA TYR A 219 -8.77 -8.11 -9.93
C TYR A 219 -9.43 -9.47 -9.71
N GLN A 220 -10.70 -9.63 -10.09
CA GLN A 220 -11.46 -10.88 -9.88
C GLN A 220 -11.26 -11.47 -8.47
N ILE A 221 -11.14 -10.59 -7.47
CA ILE A 221 -10.94 -11.02 -6.08
C ILE A 221 -12.22 -11.63 -5.51
N ALA A 222 -13.38 -11.34 -6.15
CA ALA A 222 -14.65 -11.96 -5.85
C ALA A 222 -14.62 -13.50 -5.99
N ASP A 223 -13.75 -14.04 -6.86
CA ASP A 223 -13.59 -15.49 -7.03
C ASP A 223 -13.09 -16.18 -5.75
N PHE A 224 -12.62 -15.43 -4.76
CA PHE A 224 -12.13 -15.91 -3.47
C PHE A 224 -13.08 -15.60 -2.29
N LEU A 225 -14.25 -14.99 -2.56
CA LEU A 225 -15.29 -14.74 -1.55
C LEU A 225 -16.12 -16.00 -1.31
#